data_c973efc58bfa637f814a4b6f7e636dd3
#
_entry.id   c973efc58bfa637f814a4b6f7e636dd3
#
_cell.length_a   1.000
_cell.length_b   1.000
_cell.length_c   1.000
_cell.angle_alpha   90.00
_cell.angle_beta   90.00
_cell.angle_gamma   90.00
#
_symmetry.space_group_name_H-M   'P 1'
#
loop_
_entity.id
_entity.type
_entity.pdbx_description
1 polymer ?
#
loop_
_entity_poly.entity_id
_entity_poly.type
_entity_poly.pdbx_seq_one_letter_code
_entity_poly.pdbx_strand_id
1 'polypeptide(L)'
;MKLRGVTSALIGSISLALFTPISAQAAEPTFTVMSRNIYLGADVGVALELIPDMPAAAQFMWNQVNKNDFSKRSIALAAEIKEYQPDVIGLQEATIWYCKKNAWSKKVEVFNFTDQLLEALGGDYVLASKDGKTAFNPGYSINPIPFLTMVKDPDRFQKIFGQDKAACGFQIGDALAIKKTLADQVIQVGNTEYEASYSIVPTLMTIYRGYTWADINIENIAVRFVTTHLESIWDENKVPNAAKQATQLISDLKETNMPLVVIGDFNSDPRDPRPANAANPGLQPTASEECPAGDTKCNAYRLMREAGFNDAGPDASDPTTYTWGMNALLTGPDPDRLKSAQGMGNEYGFTDRLDYIFTKNGVDVSTSQIIGYKAPYATDHAGVLAEFTILNTLASQSAPLPEHKPFPISFWQWVGIALLALIIWRIQRRLTRA
;
A
#
# COMPACT_ATOMS: atom_id res chain seq x y z
N MET A 1 103.99 27.16 10.74
CA MET A 1 103.14 26.30 9.91
C MET A 1 101.70 26.67 10.23
N LYS A 2 101.00 27.31 9.34
CA LYS A 2 99.65 27.83 9.56
C LYS A 2 98.63 26.80 8.96
N LEU A 3 97.73 26.24 9.74
CA LEU A 3 96.53 25.52 9.28
C LEU A 3 95.38 26.52 9.12
N ARG A 4 94.84 26.56 7.93
CA ARG A 4 93.58 27.28 7.64
C ARG A 4 92.38 26.31 7.82
N GLY A 5 91.47 26.69 8.67
CA GLY A 5 90.21 25.99 8.80
C GLY A 5 89.26 26.47 7.70
N VAL A 6 88.58 25.53 7.10
CA VAL A 6 87.45 25.70 6.16
C VAL A 6 86.13 25.47 6.94
N THR A 7 85.34 26.52 7.05
CA THR A 7 84.02 26.46 7.60
C THR A 7 83.01 26.17 6.51
N SER A 8 82.40 24.99 6.49
CA SER A 8 81.28 24.63 5.58
C SER A 8 79.95 25.00 6.27
N ALA A 9 79.27 25.96 5.63
CA ALA A 9 77.86 26.27 6.06
C ALA A 9 76.91 25.32 5.41
N LEU A 10 76.22 24.56 6.22
CA LEU A 10 75.04 23.73 5.81
C LEU A 10 73.78 24.62 5.78
N ILE A 11 73.26 24.84 4.59
CA ILE A 11 71.95 25.47 4.37
C ILE A 11 70.91 24.34 4.45
N GLY A 12 70.21 24.28 5.55
CA GLY A 12 69.08 23.40 5.72
C GLY A 12 67.84 23.96 5.02
N SER A 13 67.43 23.35 3.92
CA SER A 13 66.14 23.66 3.25
C SER A 13 65.02 23.05 4.06
N ILE A 14 64.23 23.87 4.76
CA ILE A 14 62.99 23.47 5.42
C ILE A 14 61.91 23.42 4.33
N SER A 15 61.54 22.21 3.88
CA SER A 15 60.38 21.97 3.03
C SER A 15 59.13 22.08 3.87
N LEU A 16 58.39 23.19 3.76
CA LEU A 16 57.07 23.37 4.34
C LEU A 16 56.09 22.52 3.54
N ALA A 17 55.76 21.31 4.01
CA ALA A 17 54.69 20.52 3.45
C ALA A 17 53.36 21.20 3.78
N LEU A 18 52.75 21.83 2.77
CA LEU A 18 51.38 22.30 2.84
C LEU A 18 50.46 21.10 2.94
N PHE A 19 50.07 20.74 4.15
CA PHE A 19 48.91 19.84 4.36
C PHE A 19 47.66 20.59 3.93
N THR A 20 47.21 20.36 2.69
CA THR A 20 45.84 20.69 2.31
C THR A 20 44.93 19.77 3.14
N PRO A 21 43.99 20.31 3.91
CA PRO A 21 43.03 19.45 4.58
C PRO A 21 42.26 18.70 3.47
N ILE A 22 42.32 17.38 3.46
CA ILE A 22 41.43 16.55 2.70
C ILE A 22 40.08 16.82 3.35
N SER A 23 39.21 17.58 2.69
CA SER A 23 37.81 17.70 3.09
C SER A 23 37.25 16.26 3.11
N ALA A 24 36.98 15.73 4.28
CA ALA A 24 36.21 14.55 4.37
C ALA A 24 34.88 14.85 3.68
N GLN A 25 34.65 14.26 2.53
CA GLN A 25 33.36 14.35 1.85
C GLN A 25 32.36 13.73 2.83
N ALA A 26 31.35 14.51 3.24
CA ALA A 26 30.29 13.98 4.09
C ALA A 26 29.71 12.74 3.40
N ALA A 27 29.47 11.68 4.15
CA ALA A 27 28.80 10.51 3.62
C ALA A 27 27.43 10.94 3.08
N GLU A 28 27.05 10.39 1.94
CA GLU A 28 25.73 10.65 1.38
C GLU A 28 24.65 10.10 2.32
N PRO A 29 23.56 10.85 2.55
CA PRO A 29 22.47 10.40 3.42
C PRO A 29 21.85 9.08 2.94
N THR A 30 21.63 8.15 3.86
CA THR A 30 21.03 6.86 3.56
C THR A 30 19.76 6.65 4.37
N PHE A 31 18.82 5.88 3.84
CA PHE A 31 17.59 5.48 4.52
C PHE A 31 17.04 4.17 3.94
N THR A 32 16.25 3.47 4.75
CA THR A 32 15.68 2.18 4.36
C THR A 32 14.16 2.27 4.29
N VAL A 33 13.57 1.73 3.23
CA VAL A 33 12.13 1.74 2.97
C VAL A 33 11.61 0.33 2.80
N MET A 34 10.41 0.08 3.35
CA MET A 34 9.68 -1.17 3.21
C MET A 34 8.30 -0.92 2.58
N SER A 35 7.93 -1.71 1.58
CA SER A 35 6.56 -1.85 1.10
C SER A 35 5.94 -3.10 1.71
N ARG A 36 4.76 -2.97 2.33
CA ARG A 36 4.11 -4.10 2.97
C ARG A 36 2.58 -4.02 2.89
N ASN A 37 1.99 -4.82 2.00
CA ASN A 37 0.56 -5.10 2.07
C ASN A 37 0.30 -5.99 3.29
N ILE A 38 -0.56 -5.56 4.21
CA ILE A 38 -0.81 -6.25 5.49
C ILE A 38 -2.06 -7.13 5.49
N TYR A 39 -2.71 -7.27 4.35
CA TYR A 39 -3.90 -8.07 4.09
C TYR A 39 -5.11 -7.69 4.95
N LEU A 40 -6.17 -7.25 4.30
CA LEU A 40 -7.44 -6.85 4.93
C LEU A 40 -8.15 -7.98 5.71
N GLY A 41 -7.67 -9.22 5.54
CA GLY A 41 -8.11 -10.39 6.30
C GLY A 41 -9.20 -11.22 5.62
N ALA A 42 -9.60 -10.90 4.38
CA ALA A 42 -10.61 -11.66 3.67
C ALA A 42 -10.44 -11.55 2.15
N ASP A 43 -10.80 -12.59 1.41
CA ASP A 43 -10.79 -12.63 -0.05
C ASP A 43 -12.01 -11.89 -0.62
N VAL A 44 -11.79 -10.68 -1.10
CA VAL A 44 -12.84 -9.85 -1.72
C VAL A 44 -13.34 -10.48 -3.02
N GLY A 45 -12.47 -11.11 -3.80
CA GLY A 45 -12.83 -11.74 -5.07
C GLY A 45 -13.90 -12.82 -4.87
N VAL A 46 -13.69 -13.73 -3.92
CA VAL A 46 -14.68 -14.77 -3.57
C VAL A 46 -15.97 -14.13 -3.02
N ALA A 47 -15.86 -13.08 -2.21
CA ALA A 47 -17.05 -12.40 -1.71
C ALA A 47 -17.88 -11.77 -2.86
N LEU A 48 -17.24 -11.23 -3.89
CA LEU A 48 -17.91 -10.66 -5.05
C LEU A 48 -18.64 -11.71 -5.87
N GLU A 49 -18.13 -12.95 -5.95
CA GLU A 49 -18.78 -14.06 -6.65
C GLU A 49 -20.08 -14.50 -5.96
N LEU A 50 -20.23 -14.23 -4.66
CA LEU A 50 -21.44 -14.52 -3.90
C LEU A 50 -22.58 -13.51 -4.15
N ILE A 51 -22.31 -12.37 -4.78
CA ILE A 51 -23.34 -11.39 -5.12
C ILE A 51 -24.28 -11.98 -6.21
N PRO A 52 -25.62 -11.88 -6.07
CA PRO A 52 -26.36 -10.93 -5.22
C PRO A 52 -26.71 -11.39 -3.80
N ASP A 53 -26.21 -12.52 -3.31
CA ASP A 53 -26.45 -12.94 -1.91
C ASP A 53 -25.54 -12.14 -0.96
N MET A 54 -25.89 -10.86 -0.75
CA MET A 54 -25.15 -9.96 0.13
C MET A 54 -24.97 -10.48 1.57
N PRO A 55 -25.98 -11.16 2.20
CA PRO A 55 -25.78 -11.79 3.49
C PRO A 55 -24.69 -12.85 3.49
N ALA A 56 -24.63 -13.72 2.48
CA ALA A 56 -23.61 -14.74 2.35
C ALA A 56 -22.22 -14.11 2.14
N ALA A 57 -22.11 -13.14 1.24
CA ALA A 57 -20.85 -12.40 0.99
C ALA A 57 -20.32 -11.73 2.26
N ALA A 58 -21.16 -11.01 2.99
CA ALA A 58 -20.77 -10.35 4.22
C ALA A 58 -20.37 -11.34 5.33
N GLN A 59 -21.12 -12.41 5.50
CA GLN A 59 -20.79 -13.45 6.50
C GLN A 59 -19.48 -14.17 6.14
N PHE A 60 -19.25 -14.46 4.86
CA PHE A 60 -18.00 -15.01 4.37
C PHE A 60 -16.81 -14.13 4.75
N MET A 61 -16.86 -12.84 4.41
CA MET A 61 -15.83 -11.87 4.75
C MET A 61 -15.57 -11.80 6.26
N TRP A 62 -16.66 -11.74 7.06
CA TRP A 62 -16.55 -11.69 8.52
C TRP A 62 -15.91 -12.95 9.11
N ASN A 63 -16.26 -14.13 8.60
CA ASN A 63 -15.67 -15.39 9.03
C ASN A 63 -14.18 -15.45 8.70
N GLN A 64 -13.77 -14.97 7.52
CA GLN A 64 -12.37 -14.94 7.12
C GLN A 64 -11.55 -14.01 7.99
N VAL A 65 -11.99 -12.77 8.22
CA VAL A 65 -11.24 -11.82 9.06
C VAL A 65 -11.07 -12.32 10.49
N ASN A 66 -12.08 -12.96 11.05
CA ASN A 66 -11.96 -13.60 12.37
C ASN A 66 -10.97 -14.77 12.37
N LYS A 67 -11.00 -15.62 11.34
CA LYS A 67 -10.09 -16.77 11.21
C LYS A 67 -8.64 -16.33 11.01
N ASN A 68 -8.43 -15.25 10.28
CA ASN A 68 -7.09 -14.68 10.01
C ASN A 68 -6.44 -14.05 11.25
N ASP A 69 -7.19 -13.66 12.24
CA ASP A 69 -6.72 -13.18 13.54
C ASP A 69 -5.54 -12.20 13.42
N PHE A 70 -5.83 -10.97 13.01
CA PHE A 70 -4.77 -9.96 12.80
C PHE A 70 -3.95 -9.68 14.06
N SER A 71 -4.50 -9.92 15.25
CA SER A 71 -3.73 -9.76 16.50
C SER A 71 -2.51 -10.69 16.57
N LYS A 72 -2.59 -11.88 15.96
CA LYS A 72 -1.44 -12.77 15.82
C LYS A 72 -0.55 -12.37 14.65
N ARG A 73 -1.15 -11.99 13.51
CA ARG A 73 -0.39 -11.57 12.32
C ARG A 73 0.40 -10.30 12.58
N SER A 74 -0.14 -9.35 13.34
CA SER A 74 0.57 -8.11 13.70
C SER A 74 1.86 -8.38 14.49
N ILE A 75 1.88 -9.42 15.35
CA ILE A 75 3.11 -9.82 16.06
C ILE A 75 4.17 -10.34 15.09
N ALA A 76 3.78 -11.15 14.10
CA ALA A 76 4.71 -11.66 13.09
C ALA A 76 5.23 -10.54 12.18
N LEU A 77 4.35 -9.64 11.72
CA LEU A 77 4.74 -8.44 10.97
C LEU A 77 5.66 -7.52 11.78
N ALA A 78 5.35 -7.31 13.06
CA ALA A 78 6.20 -6.50 13.93
C ALA A 78 7.59 -7.14 14.15
N ALA A 79 7.68 -8.46 14.21
CA ALA A 79 8.96 -9.16 14.29
C ALA A 79 9.79 -8.96 13.00
N GLU A 80 9.16 -9.07 11.84
CA GLU A 80 9.78 -8.79 10.53
C GLU A 80 10.27 -7.33 10.46
N ILE A 81 9.44 -6.36 10.82
CA ILE A 81 9.81 -4.94 10.83
C ILE A 81 10.98 -4.67 11.81
N LYS A 82 10.97 -5.30 12.98
CA LYS A 82 12.06 -5.17 13.95
C LYS A 82 13.37 -5.82 13.50
N GLU A 83 13.30 -6.85 12.68
CA GLU A 83 14.48 -7.49 12.07
C GLU A 83 15.17 -6.56 11.08
N TYR A 84 14.40 -5.95 10.18
CA TYR A 84 14.94 -5.10 9.10
C TYR A 84 15.07 -3.62 9.47
N GLN A 85 14.36 -3.16 10.45
CA GLN A 85 14.38 -1.77 10.96
C GLN A 85 14.28 -0.69 9.88
N PRO A 86 13.30 -0.74 8.95
CA PRO A 86 13.15 0.28 7.93
C PRO A 86 12.86 1.65 8.55
N ASP A 87 13.35 2.73 7.93
CA ASP A 87 13.06 4.09 8.37
C ASP A 87 11.64 4.53 8.06
N VAL A 88 11.15 4.09 6.89
CA VAL A 88 9.80 4.37 6.38
C VAL A 88 9.14 3.09 5.88
N ILE A 89 7.88 2.90 6.22
CA ILE A 89 7.07 1.75 5.82
C ILE A 89 5.81 2.25 5.11
N GLY A 90 5.64 1.88 3.85
CA GLY A 90 4.36 2.00 3.15
C GLY A 90 3.51 0.78 3.45
N LEU A 91 2.40 0.97 4.14
CA LEU A 91 1.44 -0.06 4.46
C LEU A 91 0.25 0.02 3.49
N GLN A 92 -0.09 -1.08 2.84
CA GLN A 92 -1.29 -1.22 2.02
C GLN A 92 -2.27 -2.14 2.76
N GLU A 93 -3.54 -2.03 2.45
CA GLU A 93 -4.63 -2.70 3.18
C GLU A 93 -4.66 -2.39 4.68
N ALA A 94 -4.29 -1.16 5.05
CA ALA A 94 -4.39 -0.63 6.40
C ALA A 94 -5.86 -0.50 6.81
N THR A 95 -6.46 -1.61 7.14
CA THR A 95 -7.92 -1.80 7.22
C THR A 95 -8.47 -1.53 8.60
N ILE A 96 -9.63 -0.87 8.63
CA ILE A 96 -10.43 -0.72 9.84
C ILE A 96 -11.78 -1.42 9.63
N TRP A 97 -12.11 -2.37 10.49
CA TRP A 97 -13.40 -3.03 10.52
C TRP A 97 -14.32 -2.39 11.56
N TYR A 98 -15.50 -1.99 11.12
CA TYR A 98 -16.50 -1.36 11.95
C TYR A 98 -17.76 -2.21 12.04
N CYS A 99 -18.42 -2.15 13.19
CA CYS A 99 -19.74 -2.78 13.36
C CYS A 99 -20.73 -1.80 14.02
N LYS A 100 -22.02 -2.01 13.72
CA LYS A 100 -23.13 -1.29 14.32
C LYS A 100 -24.13 -2.29 14.87
N LYS A 101 -24.70 -2.01 16.03
CA LYS A 101 -25.77 -2.81 16.61
C LYS A 101 -27.01 -2.88 15.69
N ASN A 102 -27.32 -1.74 15.07
CA ASN A 102 -28.42 -1.57 14.10
C ASN A 102 -28.15 -0.33 13.25
N ALA A 103 -28.99 -0.04 12.27
CA ALA A 103 -28.82 1.10 11.34
C ALA A 103 -28.68 2.46 12.05
N TRP A 104 -29.25 2.63 13.23
CA TRP A 104 -29.30 3.91 13.97
C TRP A 104 -28.23 4.00 15.04
N SER A 105 -27.56 2.92 15.41
CA SER A 105 -26.52 2.94 16.44
C SER A 105 -25.23 3.57 15.92
N LYS A 106 -24.42 4.03 16.86
CA LYS A 106 -23.06 4.50 16.53
C LYS A 106 -22.21 3.35 15.97
N LYS A 107 -21.33 3.69 15.07
CA LYS A 107 -20.28 2.83 14.54
C LYS A 107 -19.26 2.54 15.65
N VAL A 108 -18.92 1.28 15.84
CA VAL A 108 -17.88 0.82 16.77
C VAL A 108 -16.76 0.19 15.94
N GLU A 109 -15.55 0.64 16.17
CA GLU A 109 -14.35 0.02 15.62
C GLU A 109 -14.10 -1.31 16.32
N VAL A 110 -14.01 -2.39 15.55
CA VAL A 110 -13.83 -3.76 16.07
C VAL A 110 -12.39 -4.24 15.82
N PHE A 111 -11.83 -3.87 14.69
CA PHE A 111 -10.43 -4.09 14.36
C PHE A 111 -9.87 -2.84 13.72
N ASN A 112 -8.68 -2.43 14.14
CA ASN A 112 -7.84 -1.45 13.47
C ASN A 112 -6.46 -2.08 13.28
N PHE A 113 -6.16 -2.48 12.05
CA PHE A 113 -4.94 -3.23 11.77
C PHE A 113 -3.70 -2.38 11.95
N THR A 114 -3.78 -1.11 11.59
CA THR A 114 -2.66 -0.18 11.76
C THR A 114 -2.32 0.02 13.24
N ASP A 115 -3.33 0.28 14.08
CA ASP A 115 -3.11 0.48 15.52
C ASP A 115 -2.57 -0.79 16.18
N GLN A 116 -3.12 -1.98 15.82
CA GLN A 116 -2.63 -3.26 16.35
C GLN A 116 -1.18 -3.55 15.94
N LEU A 117 -0.78 -3.19 14.71
CA LEU A 117 0.60 -3.32 14.26
C LEU A 117 1.53 -2.36 15.01
N LEU A 118 1.14 -1.09 15.16
CA LEU A 118 1.93 -0.10 15.90
C LEU A 118 2.06 -0.46 17.39
N GLU A 119 1.01 -1.02 18.00
CA GLU A 119 1.07 -1.56 19.37
C GLU A 119 2.07 -2.72 19.47
N ALA A 120 2.04 -3.68 18.53
CA ALA A 120 2.97 -4.80 18.47
C ALA A 120 4.44 -4.35 18.25
N LEU A 121 4.64 -3.22 17.58
CA LEU A 121 5.95 -2.59 17.40
C LEU A 121 6.47 -1.93 18.69
N GLY A 122 5.63 -1.73 19.71
CA GLY A 122 6.04 -1.27 21.03
C GLY A 122 6.40 0.21 21.11
N GLY A 123 5.96 1.01 20.16
CA GLY A 123 6.17 2.46 20.12
C GLY A 123 7.47 2.90 19.42
N ASP A 124 8.18 2.00 18.75
CA ASP A 124 9.35 2.33 17.94
C ASP A 124 8.96 3.00 16.61
N TYR A 125 7.72 2.81 16.17
CA TYR A 125 7.13 3.38 14.96
C TYR A 125 5.87 4.17 15.28
N VAL A 126 5.62 5.18 14.47
CA VAL A 126 4.42 6.03 14.51
C VAL A 126 3.95 6.31 13.08
N LEU A 127 2.69 6.72 12.92
CA LEU A 127 2.24 7.26 11.63
C LEU A 127 2.87 8.65 11.39
N ALA A 128 3.32 8.89 10.16
CA ALA A 128 3.78 10.22 9.77
C ALA A 128 2.65 11.22 9.95
N SER A 129 2.87 12.26 10.75
CA SER A 129 1.83 13.23 11.12
C SER A 129 2.40 14.63 11.20
N LYS A 130 1.62 15.63 10.78
CA LYS A 130 1.96 17.05 10.88
C LYS A 130 0.69 17.90 10.99
N ASP A 131 0.69 18.86 11.92
CA ASP A 131 -0.37 19.86 12.08
C ASP A 131 -1.79 19.25 12.17
N GLY A 132 -1.92 18.13 12.90
CA GLY A 132 -3.19 17.43 13.10
C GLY A 132 -3.65 16.59 11.91
N LYS A 133 -2.86 16.54 10.83
CA LYS A 133 -3.06 15.62 9.71
C LYS A 133 -2.16 14.40 9.88
N THR A 134 -2.58 13.26 9.36
CA THR A 134 -1.84 12.00 9.40
C THR A 134 -1.76 11.43 7.98
N ALA A 135 -0.63 10.86 7.63
CA ALA A 135 -0.44 10.11 6.40
C ALA A 135 -1.10 8.72 6.53
N PHE A 136 -2.40 8.76 6.71
CA PHE A 136 -3.31 7.63 6.78
C PHE A 136 -4.70 8.11 6.42
N ASN A 137 -5.35 7.47 5.47
CA ASN A 137 -6.72 7.78 5.12
C ASN A 137 -7.59 6.52 5.10
N PRO A 138 -8.42 6.33 6.12
CA PRO A 138 -9.37 5.22 6.17
C PRO A 138 -10.57 5.42 5.24
N GLY A 139 -10.64 6.55 4.51
CA GLY A 139 -11.76 6.89 3.63
C GLY A 139 -11.82 6.14 2.32
N TYR A 140 -10.74 5.46 1.91
CA TYR A 140 -10.71 4.63 0.72
C TYR A 140 -11.46 3.34 0.98
N SER A 141 -12.74 3.35 0.74
CA SER A 141 -13.63 2.30 1.20
C SER A 141 -14.67 1.93 0.16
N ILE A 142 -15.40 0.87 0.44
CA ILE A 142 -16.64 0.56 -0.26
C ILE A 142 -17.73 1.51 0.25
N ASN A 143 -18.25 2.37 -0.60
CA ASN A 143 -19.31 3.32 -0.27
C ASN A 143 -20.57 2.99 -1.09
N PRO A 144 -21.78 3.11 -0.54
CA PRO A 144 -22.15 3.64 0.76
C PRO A 144 -22.52 2.60 1.82
N ILE A 145 -22.37 1.30 1.59
CA ILE A 145 -23.17 0.29 2.28
C ILE A 145 -22.39 -0.80 3.02
N PRO A 146 -21.27 -0.56 3.71
CA PRO A 146 -20.70 -1.64 4.51
C PRO A 146 -21.59 -2.08 5.69
N PHE A 147 -22.66 -1.35 6.03
CA PHE A 147 -23.45 -1.56 7.25
C PHE A 147 -24.91 -1.99 7.02
N LEU A 148 -25.29 -2.42 5.83
CA LEU A 148 -26.65 -2.89 5.59
C LEU A 148 -26.84 -4.38 5.83
N THR A 149 -25.78 -5.16 5.87
CA THR A 149 -25.87 -6.62 6.01
C THR A 149 -25.40 -7.05 7.38
N MET A 150 -26.29 -7.75 8.09
CA MET A 150 -26.01 -8.30 9.41
C MET A 150 -25.17 -9.56 9.28
N VAL A 151 -24.09 -9.65 10.04
CA VAL A 151 -23.27 -10.85 10.21
C VAL A 151 -23.45 -11.40 11.62
N LYS A 152 -23.26 -12.72 11.78
CA LYS A 152 -23.40 -13.42 13.04
C LYS A 152 -22.04 -13.71 13.66
N ASP A 153 -21.86 -13.29 14.92
CA ASP A 153 -20.72 -13.61 15.76
C ASP A 153 -21.16 -13.50 17.23
N PRO A 154 -21.76 -14.57 17.78
CA PRO A 154 -22.33 -14.54 19.13
C PRO A 154 -21.30 -14.18 20.19
N ASP A 155 -20.08 -14.73 20.11
CA ASP A 155 -19.05 -14.57 21.12
C ASP A 155 -18.55 -13.13 21.20
N ARG A 156 -18.38 -12.47 20.07
CA ARG A 156 -17.91 -11.10 19.97
C ARG A 156 -19.04 -10.10 20.20
N PHE A 157 -20.15 -10.25 19.49
CA PHE A 157 -21.22 -9.24 19.51
C PHE A 157 -22.05 -9.27 20.79
N GLN A 158 -22.11 -10.42 21.48
CA GLN A 158 -22.70 -10.46 22.81
C GLN A 158 -21.92 -9.54 23.78
N LYS A 159 -20.59 -9.53 23.69
CA LYS A 159 -19.73 -8.68 24.54
C LYS A 159 -19.86 -7.20 24.19
N ILE A 160 -19.89 -6.88 22.87
CA ILE A 160 -19.87 -5.47 22.40
C ILE A 160 -21.28 -4.87 22.41
N PHE A 161 -22.30 -5.62 21.98
CA PHE A 161 -23.63 -5.09 21.69
C PHE A 161 -24.77 -5.73 22.50
N GLY A 162 -24.50 -6.82 23.23
CA GLY A 162 -25.53 -7.58 23.95
C GLY A 162 -26.47 -8.34 23.02
N GLN A 163 -26.01 -8.77 21.83
CA GLN A 163 -26.75 -9.53 20.83
C GLN A 163 -25.81 -10.41 20.01
N ASP A 164 -26.34 -11.33 19.19
CA ASP A 164 -25.57 -12.32 18.44
C ASP A 164 -25.18 -11.86 17.02
N LYS A 165 -25.71 -10.73 16.56
CA LYS A 165 -25.52 -10.19 15.20
C LYS A 165 -25.21 -8.71 15.23
N ALA A 166 -24.45 -8.24 14.25
CA ALA A 166 -24.21 -6.81 14.01
C ALA A 166 -24.06 -6.54 12.51
N ALA A 167 -24.34 -5.31 12.11
CA ALA A 167 -24.08 -4.86 10.74
C ALA A 167 -22.62 -4.38 10.66
N CYS A 168 -21.76 -5.14 9.98
CA CYS A 168 -20.34 -4.85 9.87
C CYS A 168 -19.93 -4.45 8.46
N GLY A 169 -18.84 -3.71 8.38
CA GLY A 169 -18.18 -3.29 7.17
C GLY A 169 -16.76 -2.84 7.47
N PHE A 170 -16.05 -2.43 6.44
CA PHE A 170 -14.66 -2.07 6.57
C PHE A 170 -14.28 -0.89 5.68
N GLN A 171 -13.17 -0.27 5.99
CA GLN A 171 -12.48 0.73 5.19
C GLN A 171 -11.07 0.21 4.94
N ILE A 172 -10.62 0.29 3.68
CA ILE A 172 -9.27 -0.08 3.30
C ILE A 172 -8.50 1.21 3.06
N GLY A 173 -7.39 1.38 3.74
CA GLY A 173 -6.55 2.56 3.60
C GLY A 173 -5.11 2.21 3.30
N ASP A 174 -4.35 3.25 3.05
CA ASP A 174 -2.89 3.23 3.00
C ASP A 174 -2.33 4.06 4.14
N ALA A 175 -1.19 3.65 4.68
CA ALA A 175 -0.55 4.35 5.77
C ALA A 175 0.97 4.46 5.57
N LEU A 176 1.56 5.57 5.98
CA LEU A 176 3.00 5.72 6.12
C LEU A 176 3.36 5.64 7.61
N ALA A 177 3.96 4.53 8.00
CA ALA A 177 4.59 4.38 9.31
C ALA A 177 6.08 4.74 9.19
N ILE A 178 6.60 5.44 10.19
CA ILE A 178 7.98 5.89 10.23
C ILE A 178 8.62 5.54 11.58
N LYS A 179 9.92 5.38 11.62
CA LYS A 179 10.63 5.32 12.90
C LYS A 179 10.26 6.54 13.74
N LYS A 180 10.02 6.33 15.02
CA LYS A 180 9.66 7.42 15.96
C LYS A 180 10.70 8.54 15.98
N THR A 181 11.97 8.23 15.72
CA THR A 181 13.06 9.21 15.60
C THR A 181 12.89 10.19 14.45
N LEU A 182 12.09 9.85 13.44
CA LEU A 182 11.77 10.73 12.30
C LEU A 182 10.50 11.56 12.52
N ALA A 183 9.77 11.39 13.62
CA ALA A 183 8.49 12.07 13.84
C ALA A 183 8.60 13.60 13.77
N ASP A 184 9.65 14.17 14.40
CA ASP A 184 9.91 15.61 14.38
C ASP A 184 10.48 16.12 13.04
N GLN A 185 10.89 15.20 12.17
CA GLN A 185 11.43 15.48 10.84
C GLN A 185 10.33 15.56 9.76
N VAL A 186 9.08 15.24 10.11
CA VAL A 186 7.95 15.36 9.17
C VAL A 186 7.67 16.83 8.90
N ILE A 187 7.72 17.22 7.61
CA ILE A 187 7.51 18.59 7.14
C ILE A 187 6.02 18.82 6.86
N GLN A 188 5.42 17.91 6.10
CA GLN A 188 4.00 17.95 5.74
C GLN A 188 3.50 16.54 5.40
N VAL A 189 2.19 16.36 5.46
CA VAL A 189 1.50 15.12 5.09
C VAL A 189 0.19 15.43 4.37
N GLY A 190 -0.28 14.49 3.56
CA GLY A 190 -1.57 14.61 2.90
C GLY A 190 -2.09 13.27 2.39
N ASN A 191 -3.34 13.31 1.95
CA ASN A 191 -4.06 12.18 1.38
C ASN A 191 -4.79 12.62 0.13
N THR A 192 -4.84 11.76 -0.89
CA THR A 192 -5.52 12.06 -2.16
C THR A 192 -6.29 10.82 -2.60
N GLU A 193 -7.55 11.01 -3.00
CA GLU A 193 -8.37 9.96 -3.60
C GLU A 193 -8.21 9.96 -5.11
N TYR A 194 -8.19 8.77 -5.73
CA TYR A 194 -8.21 8.66 -7.19
C TYR A 194 -9.61 8.94 -7.75
N GLU A 195 -9.64 9.56 -8.92
CA GLU A 195 -10.89 9.76 -9.67
C GLU A 195 -11.43 8.43 -10.22
N ALA A 196 -10.52 7.53 -10.67
CA ALA A 196 -10.90 6.21 -11.14
C ALA A 196 -11.23 5.29 -9.97
N SER A 197 -12.42 4.71 -9.99
CA SER A 197 -12.95 3.81 -8.97
C SER A 197 -13.64 2.62 -9.62
N TYR A 198 -13.82 1.53 -8.88
CA TYR A 198 -14.55 0.37 -9.33
C TYR A 198 -15.95 0.31 -8.71
N SER A 199 -16.98 0.30 -9.55
CA SER A 199 -18.37 0.15 -9.11
C SER A 199 -18.79 -1.32 -9.12
N ILE A 200 -18.87 -1.92 -7.94
CA ILE A 200 -19.36 -3.31 -7.76
C ILE A 200 -20.82 -3.39 -8.21
N VAL A 201 -21.63 -2.43 -7.77
CA VAL A 201 -23.01 -2.25 -8.23
C VAL A 201 -23.12 -0.80 -8.70
N PRO A 202 -23.30 -0.55 -10.00
CA PRO A 202 -23.37 0.80 -10.53
C PRO A 202 -24.28 1.71 -9.71
N THR A 203 -23.81 2.88 -9.37
CA THR A 203 -24.50 3.92 -8.56
C THR A 203 -24.77 3.55 -7.08
N LEU A 204 -24.57 2.30 -6.67
CA LEU A 204 -24.91 1.84 -5.31
C LEU A 204 -23.70 1.46 -4.47
N MET A 205 -22.69 0.83 -5.06
CA MET A 205 -21.55 0.33 -4.30
C MET A 205 -20.25 0.49 -5.10
N THR A 206 -19.35 1.32 -4.62
CA THR A 206 -18.09 1.66 -5.30
C THR A 206 -16.91 1.46 -4.36
N ILE A 207 -15.84 0.87 -4.86
CA ILE A 207 -14.55 0.79 -4.20
C ILE A 207 -13.74 2.01 -4.61
N TYR A 208 -13.31 2.80 -3.64
CA TYR A 208 -12.43 3.94 -3.82
C TYR A 208 -11.01 3.59 -3.38
N ARG A 209 -10.05 4.10 -4.13
CA ARG A 209 -8.62 4.00 -3.84
C ARG A 209 -8.00 5.39 -3.82
N GLY A 210 -6.78 5.46 -3.34
CA GLY A 210 -6.02 6.71 -3.30
C GLY A 210 -4.57 6.49 -2.91
N TYR A 211 -3.93 7.57 -2.49
CA TYR A 211 -2.58 7.51 -1.94
C TYR A 211 -2.44 8.46 -0.75
N THR A 212 -1.55 8.12 0.15
CA THR A 212 -1.12 9.00 1.24
C THR A 212 0.34 9.34 1.10
N TRP A 213 0.75 10.52 1.58
CA TRP A 213 2.12 10.99 1.38
C TRP A 213 2.63 11.80 2.57
N ALA A 214 3.95 11.83 2.72
CA ALA A 214 4.66 12.66 3.68
C ALA A 214 5.97 13.18 3.08
N ASP A 215 6.28 14.45 3.34
CA ASP A 215 7.61 15.00 3.13
C ASP A 215 8.36 14.94 4.46
N ILE A 216 9.51 14.29 4.44
CA ILE A 216 10.32 14.04 5.64
C ILE A 216 11.74 14.53 5.40
N ASN A 217 12.30 15.22 6.39
CA ASN A 217 13.68 15.67 6.35
C ASN A 217 14.62 14.50 6.74
N ILE A 218 15.37 14.01 5.78
CA ILE A 218 16.42 13.00 5.98
C ILE A 218 17.77 13.69 5.89
N GLU A 219 18.46 13.84 7.03
CA GLU A 219 19.77 14.48 7.13
C GLU A 219 19.84 15.84 6.40
N ASN A 220 18.84 16.70 6.58
CA ASN A 220 18.65 18.02 5.98
C ASN A 220 18.24 18.03 4.50
N ILE A 221 17.84 16.90 3.93
CA ILE A 221 17.27 16.81 2.59
C ILE A 221 15.79 16.39 2.73
N ALA A 222 14.89 17.19 2.17
CA ALA A 222 13.49 16.84 2.12
C ALA A 222 13.25 15.74 1.09
N VAL A 223 12.65 14.63 1.48
CA VAL A 223 12.28 13.48 0.65
C VAL A 223 10.79 13.30 0.71
N ARG A 224 10.13 13.14 -0.43
CA ARG A 224 8.70 12.79 -0.51
C ARG A 224 8.53 11.29 -0.55
N PHE A 225 7.77 10.77 0.40
CA PHE A 225 7.32 9.38 0.43
C PHE A 225 5.83 9.34 0.12
N VAL A 226 5.45 8.46 -0.78
CA VAL A 226 4.05 8.23 -1.18
C VAL A 226 3.77 6.75 -1.03
N THR A 227 2.64 6.37 -0.44
CA THR A 227 2.18 4.97 -0.46
C THR A 227 0.80 4.89 -1.08
N THR A 228 0.57 3.84 -1.86
CA THR A 228 -0.67 3.61 -2.60
C THR A 228 -0.99 2.12 -2.70
N HIS A 229 -2.28 1.83 -2.87
CA HIS A 229 -2.78 0.52 -3.26
C HIS A 229 -3.74 0.70 -4.44
N LEU A 230 -3.31 0.34 -5.64
CA LEU A 230 -4.10 0.49 -6.84
C LEU A 230 -5.17 -0.62 -6.95
N GLU A 231 -6.24 -0.36 -7.72
CA GLU A 231 -7.36 -1.28 -7.83
C GLU A 231 -7.04 -2.48 -8.72
N SER A 232 -7.25 -3.68 -8.19
CA SER A 232 -7.02 -4.94 -8.91
C SER A 232 -8.08 -5.22 -10.00
N ILE A 233 -9.26 -4.63 -9.89
CA ILE A 233 -10.40 -4.96 -10.74
C ILE A 233 -10.45 -4.03 -11.94
N TRP A 234 -10.71 -4.59 -13.13
CA TRP A 234 -10.87 -3.85 -14.37
C TRP A 234 -12.24 -3.17 -14.42
N ASP A 235 -12.33 -2.08 -15.14
CA ASP A 235 -13.60 -1.43 -15.40
C ASP A 235 -14.49 -2.23 -16.37
N GLU A 236 -15.72 -1.76 -16.58
CA GLU A 236 -16.69 -2.37 -17.51
C GLU A 236 -16.20 -2.38 -18.97
N ASN A 237 -15.29 -1.47 -19.34
CA ASN A 237 -14.67 -1.39 -20.66
C ASN A 237 -13.38 -2.21 -20.73
N LYS A 238 -13.10 -3.05 -19.72
CA LYS A 238 -11.90 -3.88 -19.62
C LYS A 238 -10.59 -3.08 -19.67
N VAL A 239 -10.63 -1.84 -19.19
CA VAL A 239 -9.43 -1.04 -18.93
C VAL A 239 -9.07 -1.16 -17.45
N PRO A 240 -7.82 -1.53 -17.12
CA PRO A 240 -7.42 -1.67 -15.74
C PRO A 240 -7.57 -0.36 -14.96
N ASN A 241 -8.31 -0.39 -13.87
CA ASN A 241 -8.39 0.76 -12.97
C ASN A 241 -7.02 1.15 -12.42
N ALA A 242 -6.14 0.16 -12.15
CA ALA A 242 -4.75 0.42 -11.76
C ALA A 242 -4.01 1.32 -12.76
N ALA A 243 -4.17 1.10 -14.07
CA ALA A 243 -3.53 1.92 -15.09
C ALA A 243 -4.04 3.38 -15.09
N LYS A 244 -5.35 3.58 -14.90
CA LYS A 244 -5.95 4.92 -14.76
C LYS A 244 -5.44 5.63 -13.51
N GLN A 245 -5.40 4.92 -12.38
CA GLN A 245 -4.94 5.44 -11.11
C GLN A 245 -3.44 5.77 -11.15
N ALA A 246 -2.61 4.91 -11.76
CA ALA A 246 -1.20 5.20 -12.00
C ALA A 246 -1.00 6.45 -12.88
N THR A 247 -1.83 6.62 -13.91
CA THR A 247 -1.78 7.82 -14.77
C THR A 247 -2.06 9.09 -13.97
N GLN A 248 -3.05 9.07 -13.08
CA GLN A 248 -3.33 10.19 -12.18
C GLN A 248 -2.17 10.42 -11.21
N LEU A 249 -1.65 9.38 -10.55
CA LEU A 249 -0.52 9.46 -9.63
C LEU A 249 0.70 10.11 -10.31
N ILE A 250 1.05 9.67 -11.51
CA ILE A 250 2.14 10.23 -12.31
C ILE A 250 1.89 11.73 -12.60
N SER A 251 0.65 12.09 -12.97
CA SER A 251 0.28 13.48 -13.22
C SER A 251 0.38 14.35 -11.97
N ASP A 252 -0.07 13.85 -10.83
CA ASP A 252 -0.03 14.58 -9.56
C ASP A 252 1.42 14.78 -9.07
N LEU A 253 2.30 13.83 -9.35
CA LEU A 253 3.71 13.84 -8.93
C LEU A 253 4.65 14.55 -9.92
N LYS A 254 4.19 14.93 -11.12
CA LYS A 254 5.06 15.45 -12.21
C LYS A 254 5.85 16.70 -11.85
N GLU A 255 5.30 17.57 -10.99
CA GLU A 255 5.94 18.82 -10.56
C GLU A 255 6.81 18.64 -9.30
N THR A 256 6.92 17.41 -8.78
CA THR A 256 7.77 17.11 -7.64
C THR A 256 9.24 17.11 -8.07
N ASN A 257 10.02 18.07 -7.57
CA ASN A 257 11.43 18.24 -7.91
C ASN A 257 12.39 17.75 -6.81
N MET A 258 11.86 17.37 -5.66
CA MET A 258 12.62 16.77 -4.56
C MET A 258 12.79 15.26 -4.76
N PRO A 259 13.75 14.62 -4.07
CA PRO A 259 13.84 13.17 -3.98
C PRO A 259 12.49 12.53 -3.69
N LEU A 260 12.11 11.52 -4.47
CA LEU A 260 10.75 10.95 -4.47
C LEU A 260 10.82 9.43 -4.40
N VAL A 261 10.08 8.87 -3.44
CA VAL A 261 9.91 7.43 -3.26
C VAL A 261 8.41 7.11 -3.25
N VAL A 262 7.98 6.24 -4.16
CA VAL A 262 6.59 5.77 -4.27
C VAL A 262 6.55 4.28 -3.95
N ILE A 263 5.78 3.94 -2.94
CA ILE A 263 5.72 2.62 -2.32
C ILE A 263 4.32 2.04 -2.55
N GLY A 264 4.18 0.76 -2.87
CA GLY A 264 2.81 0.26 -2.92
C GLY A 264 2.61 -1.09 -3.56
N ASP A 265 1.37 -1.52 -3.44
CA ASP A 265 0.78 -2.58 -4.22
C ASP A 265 0.12 -1.95 -5.47
N PHE A 266 0.74 -2.18 -6.61
CA PHE A 266 0.29 -1.60 -7.89
C PHE A 266 -0.72 -2.49 -8.62
N ASN A 267 -1.01 -3.67 -8.09
CA ASN A 267 -1.90 -4.65 -8.72
C ASN A 267 -1.64 -4.84 -10.22
N SER A 268 -0.37 -4.77 -10.63
CA SER A 268 0.07 -4.84 -12.02
C SER A 268 1.41 -5.54 -12.14
N ASP A 269 1.37 -6.78 -12.58
CA ASP A 269 2.59 -7.53 -12.93
C ASP A 269 3.16 -6.99 -14.25
N PRO A 270 4.48 -6.89 -14.43
CA PRO A 270 5.09 -6.41 -15.66
C PRO A 270 4.66 -7.16 -16.92
N ARG A 271 4.21 -8.40 -16.77
CA ARG A 271 3.75 -9.27 -17.87
C ARG A 271 2.31 -9.00 -18.30
N ASP A 272 1.52 -8.27 -17.50
CA ASP A 272 0.10 -8.05 -17.79
C ASP A 272 -0.14 -6.87 -18.74
N PRO A 273 -1.24 -6.89 -19.52
CA PRO A 273 -2.15 -8.01 -19.69
C PRO A 273 -1.52 -9.15 -20.48
N ARG A 274 -1.72 -10.38 -20.00
CA ARG A 274 -1.21 -11.60 -20.63
C ARG A 274 -2.20 -12.15 -21.69
N PRO A 275 -1.74 -12.93 -22.68
CA PRO A 275 -2.64 -13.72 -23.52
C PRO A 275 -3.50 -14.66 -22.66
N ALA A 276 -4.74 -14.90 -23.08
CA ALA A 276 -5.71 -15.70 -22.31
C ALA A 276 -5.21 -17.12 -21.96
N ASN A 277 -4.43 -17.74 -22.86
CA ASN A 277 -3.85 -19.08 -22.67
C ASN A 277 -2.65 -19.12 -21.70
N ALA A 278 -2.08 -17.97 -21.38
CA ALA A 278 -0.97 -17.82 -20.42
C ALA A 278 -1.42 -17.11 -19.15
N ALA A 279 -2.69 -16.71 -19.08
CA ALA A 279 -3.23 -16.04 -17.92
C ALA A 279 -3.27 -16.98 -16.71
N ASN A 280 -3.05 -16.42 -15.55
CA ASN A 280 -3.38 -17.08 -14.30
C ASN A 280 -4.91 -17.08 -14.18
N PRO A 281 -5.57 -18.26 -14.28
CA PRO A 281 -7.02 -18.30 -14.40
C PRO A 281 -7.71 -17.69 -13.18
N GLY A 282 -8.49 -16.66 -13.43
CA GLY A 282 -9.35 -16.03 -12.43
C GLY A 282 -8.68 -15.01 -11.51
N LEU A 283 -7.38 -14.70 -11.69
CA LEU A 283 -6.67 -13.79 -10.79
C LEU A 283 -6.09 -12.58 -11.47
N GLN A 284 -5.63 -12.74 -12.70
CA GLN A 284 -4.97 -11.68 -13.44
C GLN A 284 -5.77 -11.27 -14.68
N PRO A 285 -5.73 -10.00 -15.03
CA PRO A 285 -6.36 -9.51 -16.24
C PRO A 285 -5.79 -10.19 -17.48
N THR A 286 -6.67 -10.70 -18.34
CA THR A 286 -6.28 -11.25 -19.64
C THR A 286 -6.32 -10.17 -20.72
N ALA A 287 -5.51 -10.32 -21.76
CA ALA A 287 -5.54 -9.45 -22.93
C ALA A 287 -6.94 -9.42 -23.58
N SER A 288 -7.36 -8.26 -24.04
CA SER A 288 -8.61 -8.00 -24.74
C SER A 288 -8.37 -7.10 -25.94
N GLU A 289 -9.43 -6.81 -26.72
CA GLU A 289 -9.30 -5.85 -27.83
C GLU A 289 -8.99 -4.44 -27.32
N GLU A 290 -9.60 -4.04 -26.19
CA GLU A 290 -9.39 -2.73 -25.57
C GLU A 290 -8.05 -2.63 -24.85
N CYS A 291 -7.49 -3.77 -24.44
CA CYS A 291 -6.23 -3.85 -23.70
C CYS A 291 -5.39 -5.02 -24.22
N PRO A 292 -4.75 -4.87 -25.39
CA PRO A 292 -3.95 -5.91 -26.01
C PRO A 292 -2.76 -6.37 -25.16
N ALA A 293 -2.35 -7.62 -25.30
CA ALA A 293 -1.21 -8.16 -24.60
C ALA A 293 0.03 -7.29 -24.83
N GLY A 294 0.70 -6.93 -23.73
CA GLY A 294 1.91 -6.10 -23.77
C GLY A 294 1.67 -4.60 -24.00
N ASP A 295 0.42 -4.13 -24.06
CA ASP A 295 0.15 -2.69 -24.13
C ASP A 295 0.58 -2.01 -22.82
N THR A 296 1.53 -1.08 -22.90
CA THR A 296 2.05 -0.34 -21.75
C THR A 296 0.99 0.54 -21.10
N LYS A 297 0.05 1.07 -21.89
CA LYS A 297 -1.05 1.92 -21.38
C LYS A 297 -2.05 1.17 -20.50
N CYS A 298 -2.01 -0.15 -20.54
CA CYS A 298 -2.86 -1.02 -19.74
C CYS A 298 -2.16 -1.58 -18.51
N ASN A 299 -0.97 -1.10 -18.15
CA ASN A 299 -0.20 -1.66 -17.06
C ASN A 299 0.42 -0.57 -16.20
N ALA A 300 0.06 -0.52 -14.91
CA ALA A 300 0.52 0.52 -14.00
C ALA A 300 2.05 0.48 -13.79
N TYR A 301 2.66 -0.70 -13.69
CA TYR A 301 4.12 -0.82 -13.59
C TYR A 301 4.83 -0.19 -14.79
N ARG A 302 4.39 -0.52 -16.01
CA ARG A 302 5.00 0.00 -17.24
C ARG A 302 4.80 1.51 -17.37
N LEU A 303 3.62 2.02 -17.01
CA LEU A 303 3.36 3.47 -16.98
C LEU A 303 4.31 4.21 -16.04
N MET A 304 4.56 3.67 -14.84
CA MET A 304 5.53 4.24 -13.90
C MET A 304 6.94 4.24 -14.51
N ARG A 305 7.36 3.14 -15.12
CA ARG A 305 8.68 3.03 -15.78
C ARG A 305 8.84 4.02 -16.93
N GLU A 306 7.82 4.16 -17.80
CA GLU A 306 7.80 5.13 -18.91
C GLU A 306 7.80 6.58 -18.43
N ALA A 307 7.18 6.86 -17.28
CA ALA A 307 7.25 8.19 -16.67
C ALA A 307 8.61 8.51 -15.99
N GLY A 308 9.58 7.61 -16.11
CA GLY A 308 10.95 7.80 -15.62
C GLY A 308 11.13 7.47 -14.13
N PHE A 309 10.23 6.69 -13.53
CA PHE A 309 10.45 6.12 -12.21
C PHE A 309 11.35 4.88 -12.32
N ASN A 310 12.31 4.73 -11.42
CA ASN A 310 13.15 3.55 -11.30
C ASN A 310 12.48 2.56 -10.33
N ASP A 311 12.38 1.28 -10.72
CA ASP A 311 12.05 0.21 -9.80
C ASP A 311 13.28 -0.07 -8.93
N ALA A 312 13.16 0.15 -7.64
CA ALA A 312 14.22 -0.05 -6.66
C ALA A 312 14.27 -1.49 -6.12
N GLY A 313 13.24 -2.30 -6.41
CA GLY A 313 13.20 -3.70 -6.04
C GLY A 313 14.15 -4.55 -6.90
N PRO A 314 14.31 -5.84 -6.55
CA PRO A 314 14.93 -6.80 -7.44
C PRO A 314 14.17 -6.91 -8.76
N ASP A 315 14.81 -7.45 -9.81
CA ASP A 315 14.24 -7.55 -11.15
C ASP A 315 12.82 -8.18 -11.12
N ALA A 316 11.83 -7.39 -11.43
CA ALA A 316 10.42 -7.79 -11.38
C ALA A 316 10.04 -8.85 -12.43
N SER A 317 10.90 -9.12 -13.42
CA SER A 317 10.71 -10.20 -14.39
C SER A 317 11.22 -11.57 -13.90
N ASP A 318 12.00 -11.58 -12.79
CA ASP A 318 12.51 -12.81 -12.19
C ASP A 318 11.42 -13.45 -11.31
N PRO A 319 11.00 -14.71 -11.59
CA PRO A 319 10.01 -15.41 -10.76
C PRO A 319 10.37 -15.51 -9.28
N THR A 320 11.65 -15.50 -8.92
CA THR A 320 12.08 -15.53 -7.52
C THR A 320 11.73 -14.27 -6.75
N THR A 321 11.28 -13.21 -7.43
CA THR A 321 10.93 -11.92 -6.84
C THR A 321 9.43 -11.62 -6.79
N TYR A 322 8.58 -12.59 -7.15
CA TYR A 322 7.13 -12.41 -7.07
C TYR A 322 6.69 -12.14 -5.64
N THR A 323 5.66 -11.30 -5.49
CA THR A 323 5.22 -10.83 -4.17
C THR A 323 3.82 -11.27 -3.79
N TRP A 324 3.02 -11.78 -4.72
CA TRP A 324 1.67 -12.26 -4.44
C TRP A 324 1.38 -13.59 -5.09
N GLY A 325 0.55 -14.42 -4.44
CA GLY A 325 0.12 -15.68 -4.99
C GLY A 325 -0.80 -16.45 -4.05
N MET A 326 -1.55 -17.40 -4.63
CA MET A 326 -2.59 -18.15 -3.96
C MET A 326 -2.13 -18.97 -2.78
N ASN A 327 -0.88 -19.47 -2.80
CA ASN A 327 -0.39 -20.34 -1.73
C ASN A 327 -0.14 -19.58 -0.43
N ALA A 328 0.01 -18.27 -0.49
CA ALA A 328 0.16 -17.41 0.68
C ALA A 328 -1.18 -16.98 1.29
N LEU A 329 -2.32 -17.29 0.68
CA LEU A 329 -3.62 -16.96 1.21
C LEU A 329 -3.89 -17.69 2.53
N LEU A 330 -4.08 -16.92 3.58
CA LEU A 330 -4.03 -17.40 4.97
C LEU A 330 -5.25 -18.22 5.39
N THR A 331 -6.39 -17.99 4.74
CA THR A 331 -7.64 -18.74 5.01
C THR A 331 -7.90 -19.88 4.05
N GLY A 332 -7.00 -20.03 3.10
CA GLY A 332 -7.16 -20.94 1.99
C GLY A 332 -8.02 -20.29 0.89
N PRO A 333 -7.51 -20.28 -0.32
CA PRO A 333 -8.25 -19.85 -1.49
C PRO A 333 -9.35 -20.87 -1.80
N ASP A 334 -10.21 -20.49 -2.73
CA ASP A 334 -11.03 -21.43 -3.44
C ASP A 334 -10.14 -22.57 -4.02
N PRO A 335 -10.49 -23.85 -3.79
CA PRO A 335 -9.69 -24.99 -4.26
C PRO A 335 -9.42 -25.01 -5.77
N ASP A 336 -10.38 -24.52 -6.58
CA ASP A 336 -10.24 -24.47 -8.04
C ASP A 336 -9.26 -23.39 -8.47
N ARG A 337 -9.24 -22.23 -7.78
CA ARG A 337 -8.22 -21.18 -7.99
C ARG A 337 -6.84 -21.67 -7.61
N LEU A 338 -6.69 -22.34 -6.46
CA LEU A 338 -5.43 -22.92 -6.04
C LEU A 338 -4.89 -23.95 -7.05
N LYS A 339 -5.78 -24.83 -7.55
CA LYS A 339 -5.45 -25.82 -8.57
C LYS A 339 -5.03 -25.14 -9.88
N SER A 340 -5.72 -24.08 -10.28
CA SER A 340 -5.41 -23.31 -11.49
C SER A 340 -4.06 -22.60 -11.41
N ALA A 341 -3.64 -22.17 -10.21
CA ALA A 341 -2.34 -21.53 -9.98
C ALA A 341 -1.19 -22.56 -9.83
N GLN A 342 -1.51 -23.85 -9.77
CA GLN A 342 -0.50 -24.89 -9.55
C GLN A 342 0.51 -24.93 -10.70
N GLY A 343 1.81 -24.87 -10.35
CA GLY A 343 2.90 -24.87 -11.33
C GLY A 343 3.18 -23.52 -11.99
N MET A 344 2.46 -22.46 -11.64
CA MET A 344 2.67 -21.10 -12.16
C MET A 344 3.52 -20.24 -11.24
N GLY A 345 3.68 -20.62 -9.99
CA GLY A 345 4.39 -19.86 -8.98
C GLY A 345 5.88 -20.17 -8.86
N ASN A 346 6.57 -19.36 -8.09
CA ASN A 346 7.93 -19.65 -7.62
C ASN A 346 7.92 -20.77 -6.56
N GLU A 347 9.09 -21.12 -6.03
CA GLU A 347 9.23 -22.15 -5.00
C GLU A 347 8.46 -21.87 -3.70
N TYR A 348 8.09 -20.61 -3.46
CA TYR A 348 7.31 -20.15 -2.31
C TYR A 348 5.80 -20.05 -2.61
N GLY A 349 5.37 -20.31 -3.83
CA GLY A 349 3.97 -20.28 -4.26
C GLY A 349 3.44 -18.90 -4.65
N PHE A 350 4.31 -17.90 -4.81
CA PHE A 350 3.95 -16.60 -5.36
C PHE A 350 3.97 -16.63 -6.87
N THR A 351 2.98 -16.03 -7.51
CA THR A 351 2.74 -16.11 -8.97
C THR A 351 2.94 -14.80 -9.70
N ASP A 352 2.91 -13.67 -8.97
CA ASP A 352 2.86 -12.33 -9.54
C ASP A 352 3.70 -11.34 -8.73
N ARG A 353 4.31 -10.38 -9.41
CA ARG A 353 4.97 -9.24 -8.80
C ARG A 353 4.03 -8.03 -8.81
N LEU A 354 3.50 -7.68 -7.65
CA LEU A 354 2.50 -6.60 -7.49
C LEU A 354 3.01 -5.45 -6.63
N ASP A 355 3.96 -5.72 -5.73
CA ASP A 355 4.48 -4.76 -4.76
C ASP A 355 5.80 -4.17 -5.23
N TYR A 356 5.93 -2.84 -5.15
CA TYR A 356 7.06 -2.09 -5.66
C TYR A 356 7.48 -0.95 -4.74
N ILE A 357 8.73 -0.53 -4.91
CA ILE A 357 9.25 0.75 -4.46
C ILE A 357 9.85 1.45 -5.69
N PHE A 358 9.23 2.53 -6.13
CA PHE A 358 9.70 3.34 -7.23
C PHE A 358 10.43 4.58 -6.72
N THR A 359 11.49 4.98 -7.41
CA THR A 359 12.27 6.19 -7.07
C THR A 359 12.41 7.14 -8.24
N LYS A 360 12.59 8.43 -7.94
CA LYS A 360 12.86 9.48 -8.91
C LYS A 360 13.62 10.63 -8.26
N ASN A 361 14.24 11.49 -9.07
CA ASN A 361 14.87 12.73 -8.64
C ASN A 361 16.04 12.54 -7.65
N GLY A 362 17.02 11.71 -7.99
CA GLY A 362 18.25 11.59 -7.22
C GLY A 362 18.16 10.71 -5.98
N VAL A 363 17.32 9.70 -6.03
CA VAL A 363 17.30 8.61 -5.06
C VAL A 363 17.82 7.36 -5.76
N ASP A 364 18.98 6.88 -5.33
CA ASP A 364 19.60 5.66 -5.85
C ASP A 364 19.44 4.50 -4.87
N VAL A 365 19.18 3.30 -5.40
CA VAL A 365 19.11 2.09 -4.60
C VAL A 365 20.51 1.53 -4.34
N SER A 366 20.83 1.32 -3.06
CA SER A 366 22.10 0.68 -2.65
C SER A 366 21.94 -0.84 -2.58
N THR A 367 20.86 -1.30 -1.95
CA THR A 367 20.50 -2.72 -1.84
C THR A 367 19.00 -2.89 -1.89
N SER A 368 18.54 -4.05 -2.37
CA SER A 368 17.12 -4.39 -2.30
C SER A 368 16.91 -5.90 -2.22
N GLN A 369 15.79 -6.31 -1.60
CA GLN A 369 15.39 -7.69 -1.46
C GLN A 369 13.88 -7.85 -1.29
N ILE A 370 13.39 -9.06 -1.56
CA ILE A 370 12.03 -9.46 -1.20
C ILE A 370 12.07 -10.14 0.17
N ILE A 371 11.09 -9.82 1.00
CA ILE A 371 10.97 -10.31 2.38
C ILE A 371 9.63 -11.00 2.60
N GLY A 372 9.52 -11.83 3.64
CA GLY A 372 8.24 -12.46 3.99
C GLY A 372 7.88 -13.70 3.18
N TYR A 373 8.83 -14.33 2.49
CA TYR A 373 8.60 -15.52 1.66
C TYR A 373 8.34 -16.82 2.42
N LYS A 374 8.62 -16.87 3.71
CA LYS A 374 8.58 -18.14 4.47
C LYS A 374 7.27 -18.27 5.25
N ALA A 375 6.66 -19.44 5.14
CA ALA A 375 5.56 -19.81 6.02
C ALA A 375 6.04 -20.01 7.49
N PRO A 376 5.21 -19.70 8.50
CA PRO A 376 3.84 -19.19 8.36
C PRO A 376 3.81 -17.73 7.90
N TYR A 377 3.02 -17.47 6.85
CA TYR A 377 2.90 -16.12 6.31
C TYR A 377 2.16 -15.20 7.27
N ALA A 378 2.68 -13.99 7.45
CA ALA A 378 1.99 -12.95 8.22
C ALA A 378 0.91 -12.22 7.39
N THR A 379 1.02 -12.27 6.07
CA THR A 379 0.12 -11.70 5.07
C THR A 379 0.19 -12.53 3.79
N ASP A 380 -0.73 -12.35 2.85
CA ASP A 380 -0.76 -13.03 1.56
C ASP A 380 0.18 -12.41 0.51
N HIS A 381 0.86 -11.33 0.87
CA HIS A 381 1.93 -10.71 0.09
C HIS A 381 3.30 -10.94 0.72
N ALA A 382 4.33 -11.01 -0.11
CA ALA A 382 5.71 -10.71 0.27
C ALA A 382 5.92 -9.19 0.22
N GLY A 383 6.92 -8.69 0.94
CA GLY A 383 7.26 -7.27 0.96
C GLY A 383 8.50 -6.96 0.12
N VAL A 384 8.67 -5.71 -0.24
CA VAL A 384 9.90 -5.18 -0.84
C VAL A 384 10.62 -4.33 0.18
N LEU A 385 11.90 -4.58 0.39
CA LEU A 385 12.79 -3.81 1.23
C LEU A 385 13.91 -3.25 0.38
N ALA A 386 14.21 -1.96 0.51
CA ALA A 386 15.33 -1.34 -0.19
C ALA A 386 16.01 -0.28 0.66
N GLU A 387 17.33 -0.22 0.58
CA GLU A 387 18.18 0.82 1.14
C GLU A 387 18.57 1.80 0.05
N PHE A 388 18.55 3.08 0.36
CA PHE A 388 18.75 4.17 -0.57
C PHE A 388 19.85 5.10 -0.14
N THR A 389 20.49 5.71 -1.14
CA THR A 389 21.38 6.85 -0.99
C THR A 389 20.75 8.04 -1.68
N ILE A 390 20.75 9.21 -1.03
CA ILE A 390 20.30 10.45 -1.62
C ILE A 390 21.51 11.09 -2.30
N LEU A 391 21.49 11.13 -3.63
CA LEU A 391 22.48 11.87 -4.40
C LEU A 391 22.27 13.37 -4.20
N ASN A 392 23.32 14.07 -3.81
CA ASN A 392 23.30 15.51 -3.46
C ASN A 392 22.60 16.34 -4.54
N THR A 393 21.33 16.63 -4.33
CA THR A 393 20.49 17.39 -5.25
C THR A 393 20.03 18.68 -4.59
N LEU A 394 19.89 19.71 -5.39
CA LEU A 394 19.46 21.04 -4.99
C LEU A 394 18.21 20.95 -4.08
N ALA A 395 18.31 21.48 -2.87
CA ALA A 395 17.19 21.60 -1.95
C ALA A 395 16.06 22.40 -2.63
N SER A 396 15.03 21.70 -3.08
CA SER A 396 13.85 22.32 -3.68
C SER A 396 12.69 22.26 -2.70
N GLN A 397 11.99 23.37 -2.54
CA GLN A 397 10.70 23.37 -1.82
C GLN A 397 9.64 22.75 -2.73
N SER A 398 8.94 21.75 -2.27
CA SER A 398 7.84 21.17 -3.02
C SER A 398 6.51 21.82 -2.65
N ALA A 399 5.64 21.97 -3.65
CA ALA A 399 4.26 22.30 -3.41
C ALA A 399 3.48 21.09 -2.83
N PRO A 400 2.48 21.30 -1.98
CA PRO A 400 1.58 20.23 -1.56
C PRO A 400 0.90 19.60 -2.79
N LEU A 401 0.65 18.30 -2.73
CA LEU A 401 -0.08 17.60 -3.79
C LEU A 401 -1.56 18.01 -3.79
N PRO A 402 -2.26 17.88 -4.94
CA PRO A 402 -3.67 18.20 -5.03
C PRO A 402 -4.48 17.38 -4.01
N GLU A 403 -5.34 18.04 -3.26
CA GLU A 403 -6.36 17.39 -2.43
C GLU A 403 -7.61 17.18 -3.29
N HIS A 404 -7.79 15.99 -3.84
CA HIS A 404 -9.07 15.63 -4.45
C HIS A 404 -10.05 15.29 -3.33
N LYS A 405 -11.11 16.08 -3.23
CA LYS A 405 -12.19 15.79 -2.27
C LYS A 405 -13.11 14.76 -2.93
N PRO A 406 -13.55 13.73 -2.18
CA PRO A 406 -14.56 12.81 -2.69
C PRO A 406 -15.78 13.64 -3.14
N PHE A 407 -16.34 13.29 -4.30
CA PHE A 407 -17.53 13.95 -4.81
C PHE A 407 -18.61 13.92 -3.73
N PRO A 408 -19.11 15.06 -3.27
CA PRO A 408 -20.20 15.04 -2.31
C PRO A 408 -21.37 14.30 -2.96
N ILE A 409 -21.88 13.27 -2.28
CA ILE A 409 -23.10 12.58 -2.70
C ILE A 409 -24.16 13.68 -2.89
N SER A 410 -24.63 13.86 -4.13
CA SER A 410 -25.57 14.93 -4.44
C SER A 410 -26.86 14.72 -3.64
N PHE A 411 -27.56 15.81 -3.33
CA PHE A 411 -28.88 15.73 -2.69
C PHE A 411 -29.82 14.73 -3.40
N TRP A 412 -29.75 14.64 -4.72
CA TRP A 412 -30.55 13.71 -5.52
C TRP A 412 -30.14 12.25 -5.35
N GLN A 413 -28.87 11.97 -5.10
CA GLN A 413 -28.38 10.61 -4.76
C GLN A 413 -28.89 10.20 -3.38
N TRP A 414 -28.92 11.10 -2.40
CA TRP A 414 -29.55 10.87 -1.09
C TRP A 414 -31.05 10.60 -1.22
N VAL A 415 -31.75 11.34 -2.07
CA VAL A 415 -33.18 11.12 -2.35
C VAL A 415 -33.39 9.77 -3.00
N GLY A 416 -32.54 9.36 -3.95
CA GLY A 416 -32.58 8.03 -4.59
C GLY A 416 -32.36 6.89 -3.59
N ILE A 417 -31.39 7.01 -2.71
CA ILE A 417 -31.11 6.04 -1.63
C ILE A 417 -32.30 5.92 -0.67
N ALA A 418 -32.89 7.03 -0.28
CA ALA A 418 -34.05 7.05 0.62
C ALA A 418 -35.28 6.39 -0.02
N LEU A 419 -35.52 6.62 -1.31
CA LEU A 419 -36.61 5.99 -2.06
C LEU A 419 -36.39 4.48 -2.22
N LEU A 420 -35.16 4.05 -2.51
CA LEU A 420 -34.82 2.65 -2.64
C LEU A 420 -34.99 1.91 -1.28
N ALA A 421 -34.53 2.51 -0.20
CA ALA A 421 -34.74 2.00 1.16
C ALA A 421 -36.22 1.84 1.53
N LEU A 422 -37.06 2.80 1.10
CA LEU A 422 -38.51 2.73 1.25
C LEU A 422 -39.14 1.60 0.42
N ILE A 423 -38.67 1.37 -0.79
CA ILE A 423 -39.13 0.28 -1.66
C ILE A 423 -38.76 -1.06 -1.06
N ILE A 424 -37.52 -1.25 -0.64
CA ILE A 424 -37.03 -2.48 0.01
C ILE A 424 -37.84 -2.75 1.28
N TRP A 425 -38.06 -1.72 2.11
CA TRP A 425 -38.86 -1.86 3.32
C TRP A 425 -40.31 -2.26 3.03
N ARG A 426 -40.94 -1.71 1.97
CA ARG A 426 -42.30 -2.10 1.54
C ARG A 426 -42.34 -3.52 1.03
N ILE A 427 -41.34 -3.97 0.28
CA ILE A 427 -41.24 -5.35 -0.21
C ILE A 427 -41.07 -6.31 0.97
N GLN A 428 -40.16 -6.05 1.88
CA GLN A 428 -39.97 -6.86 3.09
C GLN A 428 -41.25 -6.94 3.94
N ARG A 429 -41.96 -5.83 4.13
CA ARG A 429 -43.25 -5.83 4.84
C ARG A 429 -44.34 -6.62 4.15
N ARG A 430 -44.31 -6.74 2.82
CA ARG A 430 -45.29 -7.59 2.10
C ARG A 430 -44.95 -9.06 2.24
N LEU A 431 -43.68 -9.42 2.20
CA LEU A 431 -43.22 -10.81 2.34
C LEU A 431 -43.37 -11.36 3.80
N THR A 432 -43.39 -10.49 4.79
CA THR A 432 -43.59 -10.90 6.20
C THR A 432 -45.06 -10.92 6.61
N ARG A 433 -45.99 -10.55 5.71
CA ARG A 433 -47.44 -10.58 5.96
C ARG A 433 -48.18 -11.61 5.08
N ALA A 434 -47.45 -12.30 4.21
CA ALA A 434 -47.89 -13.49 3.50
C ALA A 434 -47.32 -14.76 4.16
#